data_07b4377b1531923541453b65305bf4e7
#
_entry.id   07b4377b1531923541453b65305bf4e7
#
_cell.length_a   1.000
_cell.length_b   1.000
_cell.length_c   1.000
_cell.angle_alpha   90.00
_cell.angle_beta   90.00
_cell.angle_gamma   90.00
#
_symmetry.space_group_name_H-M   'P 1'
#
loop_
_entity.id
_entity.type
_entity.pdbx_description
1 polymer ?
#
loop_
_entity_poly.entity_id
_entity_poly.type
_entity_poly.pdbx_seq_one_letter_code
_entity_poly.pdbx_strand_id
1 'polypeptide(L)'
;MSAEEKQHDRMASRLAIIISRLLMGEQLSVRALSLEFQISERTLRRDFRERLSCLELMYRQGNWSLAHPHTGIHTNRAVLHFARATSMEQLFPAMDNKLISVLTDSSIPSPYIVWLSPPGRKPTPFGGFWRITQAILDRTLLDLTVETEQYSWFAPYRLIYFENSWYLVGEYQQQAHVFRLESITDVCLTKRQFLCRRQIDALTADPHFIRSLPHFQYLRKVLTDTET
;
A
#
# COMPACT_ATOMS: atom_id res chain seq x y z
N MET A 1 24.15 -9.67 -2.54
CA MET A 1 23.07 -10.43 -1.87
C MET A 1 22.79 -11.68 -2.69
N SER A 2 22.94 -12.85 -2.09
CA SER A 2 22.65 -14.14 -2.76
C SER A 2 21.15 -14.34 -2.96
N ALA A 3 20.77 -15.25 -3.86
CA ALA A 3 19.37 -15.60 -4.08
C ALA A 3 18.71 -16.15 -2.79
N GLU A 4 19.49 -16.82 -1.95
CA GLU A 4 19.06 -17.35 -0.64
C GLU A 4 18.78 -16.23 0.36
N GLU A 5 19.60 -15.19 0.45
CA GLU A 5 19.34 -14.02 1.32
C GLU A 5 18.03 -13.32 0.94
N LYS A 6 17.78 -13.11 -0.36
CA LYS A 6 16.52 -12.53 -0.84
C LYS A 6 15.30 -13.40 -0.50
N GLN A 7 15.46 -14.73 -0.49
CA GLN A 7 14.40 -15.66 -0.14
C GLN A 7 14.10 -15.65 1.36
N HIS A 8 15.15 -15.56 2.20
CA HIS A 8 15.01 -15.44 3.65
C HIS A 8 14.34 -14.12 4.04
N ASP A 9 14.73 -12.99 3.45
CA ASP A 9 14.11 -11.69 3.70
C ASP A 9 12.62 -11.66 3.34
N ARG A 10 12.25 -12.27 2.21
CA ARG A 10 10.84 -12.38 1.81
C ARG A 10 10.04 -13.24 2.78
N MET A 11 10.63 -14.32 3.27
CA MET A 11 9.99 -15.18 4.27
C MET A 11 9.81 -14.45 5.60
N ALA A 12 10.85 -13.78 6.10
CA ALA A 12 10.79 -13.04 7.34
C ALA A 12 9.74 -11.91 7.28
N SER A 13 9.73 -11.14 6.20
CA SER A 13 8.75 -10.07 5.96
C SER A 13 7.32 -10.62 5.91
N ARG A 14 7.10 -11.75 5.23
CA ARG A 14 5.79 -12.40 5.17
C ARG A 14 5.32 -12.84 6.55
N LEU A 15 6.18 -13.50 7.32
CA LEU A 15 5.83 -13.93 8.68
C LEU A 15 5.52 -12.74 9.58
N ALA A 16 6.29 -11.65 9.49
CA ALA A 16 6.03 -10.43 10.24
C ALA A 16 4.65 -9.83 9.92
N ILE A 17 4.26 -9.80 8.62
CA ILE A 17 2.93 -9.31 8.21
C ILE A 17 1.82 -10.22 8.75
N ILE A 18 1.98 -11.55 8.64
CA ILE A 18 1.00 -12.50 9.16
C ILE A 18 0.85 -12.35 10.68
N ILE A 19 1.96 -12.27 11.43
CA ILE A 19 1.96 -12.06 12.88
C ILE A 19 1.25 -10.75 13.23
N SER A 20 1.60 -9.65 12.56
CA SER A 20 0.98 -8.34 12.79
C SER A 20 -0.54 -8.38 12.63
N ARG A 21 -1.03 -9.01 11.57
CA ARG A 21 -2.49 -9.14 11.32
C ARG A 21 -3.18 -10.03 12.35
N LEU A 22 -2.55 -11.15 12.74
CA LEU A 22 -3.07 -12.01 13.80
C LEU A 22 -3.17 -11.26 15.13
N LEU A 23 -2.15 -10.44 15.47
CA LEU A 23 -2.15 -9.61 16.67
C LEU A 23 -3.22 -8.52 16.63
N MET A 24 -3.59 -8.04 15.44
CA MET A 24 -4.72 -7.12 15.25
C MET A 24 -6.09 -7.83 15.32
N GLY A 25 -6.13 -9.14 15.54
CA GLY A 25 -7.37 -9.91 15.65
C GLY A 25 -7.95 -10.33 14.30
N GLU A 26 -7.21 -10.19 13.19
CA GLU A 26 -7.69 -10.63 11.90
C GLU A 26 -7.79 -12.16 11.80
N GLN A 27 -8.82 -12.63 11.08
CA GLN A 27 -8.95 -14.01 10.66
C GLN A 27 -8.35 -14.19 9.27
N LEU A 28 -7.32 -15.01 9.16
CA LEU A 28 -6.50 -15.11 7.94
C LEU A 28 -6.81 -16.38 7.15
N SER A 29 -7.32 -16.22 5.94
CA SER A 29 -7.55 -17.31 4.99
C SER A 29 -6.26 -17.67 4.25
N VAL A 30 -5.91 -18.97 4.25
CA VAL A 30 -4.75 -19.47 3.51
C VAL A 30 -4.88 -19.17 2.01
N ARG A 31 -6.09 -19.30 1.46
CA ARG A 31 -6.34 -19.02 0.05
C ARG A 31 -6.14 -17.54 -0.30
N ALA A 32 -6.66 -16.63 0.53
CA ALA A 32 -6.49 -15.19 0.33
C ALA A 32 -5.01 -14.79 0.43
N LEU A 33 -4.30 -15.28 1.44
CA LEU A 33 -2.86 -15.02 1.62
C LEU A 33 -2.00 -15.63 0.49
N SER A 34 -2.39 -16.78 -0.05
CA SER A 34 -1.71 -17.40 -1.20
C SER A 34 -1.73 -16.50 -2.42
N LEU A 35 -2.87 -15.87 -2.69
CA LEU A 35 -3.02 -14.90 -3.77
C LEU A 35 -2.26 -13.60 -3.47
N GLU A 36 -2.34 -13.13 -2.25
CA GLU A 36 -1.69 -11.87 -1.82
C GLU A 36 -0.17 -11.96 -1.90
N PHE A 37 0.41 -13.04 -1.34
CA PHE A 37 1.86 -13.22 -1.29
C PHE A 37 2.43 -13.93 -2.52
N GLN A 38 1.59 -14.38 -3.46
CA GLN A 38 1.97 -15.12 -4.66
C GLN A 38 2.81 -16.37 -4.34
N ILE A 39 2.39 -17.11 -3.33
CA ILE A 39 3.03 -18.37 -2.90
C ILE A 39 1.99 -19.49 -2.78
N SER A 40 2.46 -20.76 -2.78
CA SER A 40 1.54 -21.88 -2.67
C SER A 40 0.86 -21.96 -1.30
N GLU A 41 -0.39 -22.41 -1.26
CA GLU A 41 -1.10 -22.69 -0.01
C GLU A 41 -0.34 -23.67 0.89
N ARG A 42 0.39 -24.65 0.29
CA ARG A 42 1.23 -25.58 1.03
C ARG A 42 2.31 -24.87 1.83
N THR A 43 2.95 -23.86 1.24
CA THR A 43 3.95 -23.03 1.92
C THR A 43 3.34 -22.27 3.09
N LEU A 44 2.17 -21.67 2.91
CA LEU A 44 1.47 -20.96 3.99
C LEU A 44 1.02 -21.90 5.11
N ARG A 45 0.47 -23.07 4.77
CA ARG A 45 0.10 -24.06 5.80
C ARG A 45 1.30 -24.49 6.63
N ARG A 46 2.48 -24.62 6.00
CA ARG A 46 3.73 -24.89 6.71
C ARG A 46 4.14 -23.71 7.59
N ASP A 47 4.01 -22.47 7.10
CA ASP A 47 4.29 -21.28 7.89
C ASP A 47 3.42 -21.23 9.16
N PHE A 48 2.12 -21.46 9.06
CA PHE A 48 1.22 -21.48 10.22
C PHE A 48 1.50 -22.63 11.20
N ARG A 49 1.80 -23.84 10.71
CA ARG A 49 1.96 -25.01 11.56
C ARG A 49 3.34 -25.13 12.19
N GLU A 50 4.38 -24.78 11.46
CA GLU A 50 5.76 -25.00 11.89
C GLU A 50 6.44 -23.72 12.38
N ARG A 51 6.33 -22.62 11.61
CA ARG A 51 7.08 -21.39 11.88
C ARG A 51 6.40 -20.47 12.88
N LEU A 52 5.07 -20.49 12.89
CA LEU A 52 4.26 -19.72 13.82
C LEU A 52 3.72 -20.59 14.98
N SER A 53 4.30 -21.75 15.21
CA SER A 53 3.93 -22.67 16.30
C SER A 53 4.12 -22.08 17.72
N CYS A 54 4.93 -21.01 17.83
CA CYS A 54 5.06 -20.25 19.06
C CYS A 54 3.81 -19.41 19.42
N LEU A 55 2.90 -19.21 18.47
CA LEU A 55 1.63 -18.53 18.68
C LEU A 55 0.53 -19.55 18.92
N GLU A 56 -0.32 -19.27 19.90
CA GLU A 56 -1.54 -20.06 20.13
C GLU A 56 -2.55 -19.78 19.00
N LEU A 57 -2.46 -20.55 17.92
CA LEU A 57 -3.29 -20.39 16.75
C LEU A 57 -4.48 -21.35 16.76
N MET A 58 -5.63 -20.85 16.33
CA MET A 58 -6.84 -21.63 16.13
C MET A 58 -7.22 -21.63 14.64
N TYR A 59 -7.59 -22.81 14.14
CA TYR A 59 -8.09 -22.96 12.77
C TYR A 59 -9.58 -23.29 12.78
N ARG A 60 -10.41 -22.38 12.25
CA ARG A 60 -11.87 -22.56 12.14
C ARG A 60 -12.34 -22.12 10.75
N GLN A 61 -13.20 -22.92 10.15
CA GLN A 61 -13.88 -22.60 8.87
C GLN A 61 -12.94 -22.10 7.74
N GLY A 62 -11.73 -22.67 7.66
CA GLY A 62 -10.77 -22.28 6.61
C GLY A 62 -9.85 -21.11 6.98
N ASN A 63 -10.03 -20.48 8.15
CA ASN A 63 -9.28 -19.33 8.60
C ASN A 63 -8.43 -19.63 9.84
N TRP A 64 -7.26 -18.99 9.92
CA TRP A 64 -6.39 -18.97 11.08
C TRP A 64 -6.61 -17.69 11.88
N SER A 65 -6.66 -17.81 13.21
CA SER A 65 -6.74 -16.68 14.14
C SER A 65 -5.93 -16.99 15.40
N LEU A 66 -5.64 -16.01 16.22
CA LEU A 66 -5.15 -16.23 17.58
C LEU A 66 -6.26 -16.87 18.43
N ALA A 67 -5.91 -17.84 19.30
CA ALA A 67 -6.83 -18.45 20.25
C ALA A 67 -7.35 -17.42 21.26
N HIS A 68 -6.49 -16.48 21.63
CA HIS A 68 -6.79 -15.32 22.47
C HIS A 68 -6.41 -14.06 21.72
N PRO A 69 -7.30 -13.50 20.88
CA PRO A 69 -7.01 -12.26 20.20
C PRO A 69 -6.79 -11.18 21.25
N HIS A 70 -5.60 -10.62 21.29
CA HIS A 70 -5.44 -9.34 21.95
C HIS A 70 -6.32 -8.37 21.16
N THR A 71 -7.46 -8.01 21.71
CA THR A 71 -8.29 -6.94 21.18
C THR A 71 -7.42 -5.69 21.18
N GLY A 72 -6.75 -5.46 20.07
CA GLY A 72 -6.02 -4.21 19.85
C GLY A 72 -7.06 -3.11 20.06
N ILE A 73 -6.87 -2.33 21.10
CA ILE A 73 -7.70 -1.16 21.36
C ILE A 73 -7.36 -0.21 20.20
N HIS A 74 -8.06 -0.36 19.08
CA HIS A 74 -8.08 0.67 18.05
C HIS A 74 -8.72 1.88 18.71
N THR A 75 -7.90 2.83 19.14
CA THR A 75 -8.44 4.05 19.72
C THR A 75 -9.27 4.74 18.63
N ASN A 76 -10.42 5.31 18.99
CA ASN A 76 -11.23 6.10 18.07
C ASN A 76 -10.38 7.10 17.26
N ARG A 77 -9.30 7.58 17.88
CA ARG A 77 -8.33 8.47 17.25
C ARG A 77 -7.59 7.81 16.07
N ALA A 78 -7.19 6.52 16.20
CA ALA A 78 -6.51 5.80 15.11
C ALA A 78 -7.46 5.55 13.94
N VAL A 79 -8.73 5.19 14.21
CA VAL A 79 -9.77 5.02 13.20
C VAL A 79 -10.05 6.34 12.47
N LEU A 80 -10.18 7.44 13.19
CA LEU A 80 -10.33 8.78 12.61
C LEU A 80 -9.14 9.17 11.76
N HIS A 81 -7.92 8.92 12.23
CA HIS A 81 -6.72 9.21 11.46
C HIS A 81 -6.69 8.41 10.15
N PHE A 82 -7.02 7.12 10.21
CA PHE A 82 -7.13 6.27 9.03
C PHE A 82 -8.20 6.79 8.07
N ALA A 83 -9.41 7.09 8.56
CA ALA A 83 -10.51 7.59 7.73
C ALA A 83 -10.16 8.91 7.02
N ARG A 84 -9.43 9.82 7.70
CA ARG A 84 -8.92 11.06 7.09
C ARG A 84 -7.85 10.81 6.06
N ALA A 85 -6.86 9.98 6.38
CA ALA A 85 -5.76 9.65 5.48
C ALA A 85 -6.23 8.96 4.18
N THR A 86 -7.36 8.25 4.25
CA THR A 86 -7.96 7.54 3.10
C THR A 86 -9.15 8.29 2.48
N SER A 87 -9.46 9.51 2.95
CA SER A 87 -10.64 10.29 2.56
C SER A 87 -11.98 9.58 2.79
N MET A 88 -11.99 8.49 3.55
CA MET A 88 -13.22 7.73 3.85
C MET A 88 -14.17 8.50 4.78
N GLU A 89 -13.67 9.47 5.54
CA GLU A 89 -14.54 10.32 6.37
C GLU A 89 -15.58 11.09 5.54
N GLN A 90 -15.27 11.39 4.27
CA GLN A 90 -16.17 12.13 3.37
C GLN A 90 -17.40 11.30 2.93
N LEU A 91 -17.36 9.98 3.13
CA LEU A 91 -18.48 9.10 2.81
C LEU A 91 -19.58 9.11 3.87
N PHE A 92 -19.31 9.68 5.04
CA PHE A 92 -20.23 9.70 6.17
C PHE A 92 -20.60 11.12 6.58
N PRO A 93 -21.82 11.34 7.11
CA PRO A 93 -22.26 12.69 7.53
C PRO A 93 -21.39 13.30 8.62
N ALA A 94 -20.91 12.49 9.55
CA ALA A 94 -19.98 12.86 10.61
C ALA A 94 -19.30 11.62 11.17
N MET A 95 -17.99 11.71 11.40
CA MET A 95 -17.23 10.64 12.05
C MET A 95 -17.15 10.89 13.55
N ASP A 96 -18.26 10.70 14.24
CA ASP A 96 -18.33 10.80 15.70
C ASP A 96 -18.05 9.45 16.40
N ASN A 97 -17.95 9.47 17.73
CA ASN A 97 -17.70 8.27 18.52
C ASN A 97 -18.79 7.20 18.37
N LYS A 98 -20.03 7.60 18.10
CA LYS A 98 -21.15 6.69 17.90
C LYS A 98 -21.03 5.93 16.58
N LEU A 99 -20.72 6.63 15.50
CA LEU A 99 -20.49 6.02 14.20
C LEU A 99 -19.26 5.11 14.24
N ILE A 100 -18.17 5.56 14.86
CA ILE A 100 -16.95 4.76 14.99
C ILE A 100 -17.23 3.46 15.74
N SER A 101 -18.00 3.50 16.84
CA SER A 101 -18.34 2.28 17.58
C SER A 101 -19.14 1.29 16.72
N VAL A 102 -20.08 1.77 15.89
CA VAL A 102 -20.83 0.92 14.94
C VAL A 102 -19.91 0.32 13.87
N LEU A 103 -18.97 1.11 13.33
CA LEU A 103 -18.04 0.65 12.30
C LEU A 103 -16.97 -0.33 12.83
N THR A 104 -16.65 -0.27 14.11
CA THR A 104 -15.62 -1.11 14.75
C THR A 104 -16.19 -2.30 15.52
N ASP A 105 -17.51 -2.36 15.71
CA ASP A 105 -18.18 -3.48 16.39
C ASP A 105 -18.26 -4.69 15.45
N SER A 106 -17.42 -5.68 15.71
CA SER A 106 -17.41 -6.94 14.98
C SER A 106 -18.48 -7.95 15.43
N SER A 107 -19.25 -7.63 16.47
CA SER A 107 -20.28 -8.53 17.01
C SER A 107 -21.59 -8.50 16.24
N ILE A 108 -21.83 -7.44 15.47
CA ILE A 108 -23.00 -7.24 14.63
C ILE A 108 -22.62 -7.02 13.15
N PRO A 109 -23.44 -7.43 12.20
CA PRO A 109 -23.23 -7.09 10.80
C PRO A 109 -23.24 -5.56 10.63
N SER A 110 -22.25 -5.02 9.92
CA SER A 110 -22.19 -3.57 9.65
C SER A 110 -23.44 -3.14 8.86
N PRO A 111 -24.15 -2.08 9.28
CA PRO A 111 -25.25 -1.51 8.51
C PRO A 111 -24.78 -0.77 7.24
N TYR A 112 -23.49 -0.63 7.05
CA TYR A 112 -22.90 0.09 5.93
C TYR A 112 -22.12 -0.84 5.03
N ILE A 113 -22.35 -0.73 3.73
CA ILE A 113 -21.53 -1.37 2.69
C ILE A 113 -20.97 -0.24 1.83
N VAL A 114 -19.66 -0.06 1.85
CA VAL A 114 -18.96 0.89 0.98
C VAL A 114 -18.30 0.10 -0.14
N TRP A 115 -18.83 0.26 -1.35
CA TRP A 115 -18.29 -0.40 -2.54
C TRP A 115 -17.34 0.54 -3.27
N LEU A 116 -16.03 0.33 -3.10
CA LEU A 116 -15.00 1.01 -3.87
C LEU A 116 -14.41 0.01 -4.87
N SER A 117 -14.27 0.43 -6.11
CA SER A 117 -13.62 -0.41 -7.12
C SER A 117 -12.16 -0.63 -6.74
N PRO A 118 -11.72 -1.89 -6.56
CA PRO A 118 -10.33 -2.18 -6.26
C PRO A 118 -9.43 -1.84 -7.45
N PRO A 119 -8.11 -1.67 -7.25
CA PRO A 119 -7.19 -1.52 -8.36
C PRO A 119 -7.23 -2.74 -9.26
N GLY A 120 -7.10 -2.55 -10.58
CA GLY A 120 -7.08 -3.63 -11.56
C GLY A 120 -6.01 -4.68 -11.25
N ARG A 121 -4.87 -4.24 -10.69
CA ARG A 121 -3.83 -5.09 -10.14
C ARG A 121 -3.50 -4.66 -8.71
N LYS A 122 -3.76 -5.54 -7.75
CA LYS A 122 -3.41 -5.29 -6.34
C LYS A 122 -1.89 -5.24 -6.17
N PRO A 123 -1.32 -4.18 -5.57
CA PRO A 123 0.10 -4.14 -5.26
C PRO A 123 0.50 -5.29 -4.34
N THR A 124 1.69 -5.85 -4.57
CA THR A 124 2.22 -6.90 -3.68
C THR A 124 2.98 -6.29 -2.52
N PRO A 125 2.95 -6.92 -1.32
CA PRO A 125 3.68 -6.42 -0.15
C PRO A 125 5.21 -6.40 -0.34
N PHE A 126 5.73 -7.18 -1.30
CA PHE A 126 7.16 -7.33 -1.58
C PHE A 126 7.62 -6.60 -2.85
N GLY A 127 6.69 -5.91 -3.52
CA GLY A 127 6.95 -5.20 -4.77
C GLY A 127 7.44 -3.77 -4.58
N GLY A 128 7.48 -3.06 -5.70
CA GLY A 128 7.87 -1.64 -5.73
C GLY A 128 7.04 -0.74 -4.83
N PHE A 129 5.77 -1.08 -4.57
CA PHE A 129 4.87 -0.28 -3.74
C PHE A 129 5.47 0.03 -2.36
N TRP A 130 5.96 -0.99 -1.64
CA TRP A 130 6.52 -0.78 -0.31
C TRP A 130 7.85 -0.01 -0.34
N ARG A 131 8.73 -0.31 -1.31
CA ARG A 131 9.99 0.43 -1.48
C ARG A 131 9.75 1.90 -1.79
N ILE A 132 8.77 2.20 -2.65
CA ILE A 132 8.36 3.58 -2.94
C ILE A 132 7.79 4.24 -1.68
N THR A 133 6.92 3.56 -0.93
CA THR A 133 6.37 4.07 0.33
C THR A 133 7.49 4.43 1.31
N GLN A 134 8.45 3.54 1.48
CA GLN A 134 9.61 3.78 2.35
C GLN A 134 10.43 4.99 1.88
N ALA A 135 10.70 5.08 0.58
CA ALA A 135 11.45 6.21 0.03
C ALA A 135 10.73 7.55 0.22
N ILE A 136 9.40 7.58 0.11
CA ILE A 136 8.60 8.79 0.40
C ILE A 136 8.73 9.19 1.87
N LEU A 137 8.60 8.22 2.79
CA LEU A 137 8.70 8.47 4.23
C LEU A 137 10.10 8.97 4.63
N ASP A 138 11.13 8.34 4.10
CA ASP A 138 12.55 8.63 4.40
C ASP A 138 13.11 9.77 3.55
N ARG A 139 12.32 10.29 2.59
CA ARG A 139 12.74 11.32 1.61
C ARG A 139 14.01 10.92 0.86
N THR A 140 14.08 9.67 0.42
CA THR A 140 15.24 9.14 -0.33
C THR A 140 14.91 9.06 -1.82
N LEU A 141 15.94 9.32 -2.63
CA LEU A 141 15.85 9.17 -4.08
C LEU A 141 15.76 7.70 -4.46
N LEU A 142 15.08 7.43 -5.57
CA LEU A 142 14.92 6.11 -6.16
C LEU A 142 15.58 6.02 -7.53
N ASP A 143 16.04 4.84 -7.89
CA ASP A 143 16.27 4.47 -9.27
C ASP A 143 15.09 3.60 -9.72
N LEU A 144 14.40 4.04 -10.78
CA LEU A 144 13.19 3.41 -11.30
C LEU A 144 13.43 2.92 -12.72
N THR A 145 12.83 1.78 -13.05
CA THR A 145 12.63 1.36 -14.44
C THR A 145 11.13 1.38 -14.72
N VAL A 146 10.72 2.20 -15.68
CA VAL A 146 9.33 2.32 -16.12
C VAL A 146 9.27 1.82 -17.55
N GLU A 147 8.56 0.70 -17.76
CA GLU A 147 8.58 -0.03 -19.04
C GLU A 147 10.02 -0.39 -19.46
N THR A 148 10.65 0.40 -20.34
CA THR A 148 12.03 0.23 -20.80
C THR A 148 12.94 1.40 -20.44
N GLU A 149 12.40 2.48 -19.89
CA GLU A 149 13.13 3.71 -19.54
C GLU A 149 13.64 3.68 -18.11
N GLN A 150 14.85 4.18 -17.90
CA GLN A 150 15.46 4.28 -16.58
C GLN A 150 15.47 5.71 -16.07
N TYR A 151 15.02 5.90 -14.84
CA TYR A 151 14.97 7.17 -14.13
C TYR A 151 15.88 7.07 -12.88
N SER A 152 17.13 7.52 -13.03
CA SER A 152 18.06 7.59 -11.89
C SER A 152 17.84 8.87 -11.08
N TRP A 153 17.89 8.73 -9.76
CA TRP A 153 17.70 9.86 -8.84
C TRP A 153 16.29 10.49 -8.87
N PHE A 154 15.28 9.67 -9.07
CA PHE A 154 13.88 10.10 -9.01
C PHE A 154 13.50 10.42 -7.55
N ALA A 155 12.92 11.59 -7.31
CA ALA A 155 12.40 12.00 -6.00
C ALA A 155 10.90 11.65 -5.90
N PRO A 156 10.51 10.62 -5.12
CA PRO A 156 9.12 10.23 -4.97
C PRO A 156 8.42 11.14 -3.95
N TYR A 157 7.24 11.66 -4.29
CA TYR A 157 6.46 12.52 -3.41
C TYR A 157 5.22 11.85 -2.85
N ARG A 158 4.43 11.18 -3.71
CA ARG A 158 3.15 10.59 -3.32
C ARG A 158 2.81 9.34 -4.14
N LEU A 159 2.15 8.39 -3.48
CA LEU A 159 1.35 7.36 -4.13
C LEU A 159 -0.11 7.76 -4.04
N ILE A 160 -0.77 7.92 -5.19
CA ILE A 160 -2.17 8.37 -5.28
C ILE A 160 -2.98 7.26 -5.93
N TYR A 161 -4.06 6.84 -5.25
CA TYR A 161 -5.04 5.93 -5.83
C TYR A 161 -6.18 6.72 -6.46
N PHE A 162 -6.38 6.58 -7.75
CA PHE A 162 -7.42 7.25 -8.51
C PHE A 162 -7.88 6.38 -9.68
N GLU A 163 -9.19 6.31 -9.94
CA GLU A 163 -9.78 5.55 -11.06
C GLU A 163 -9.20 4.14 -11.23
N ASN A 164 -9.25 3.34 -10.17
CA ASN A 164 -8.81 1.94 -10.13
C ASN A 164 -7.31 1.70 -10.40
N SER A 165 -6.50 2.75 -10.36
CA SER A 165 -5.06 2.66 -10.59
C SER A 165 -4.27 3.41 -9.51
N TRP A 166 -3.09 2.89 -9.19
CA TRP A 166 -2.12 3.59 -8.37
C TRP A 166 -1.17 4.39 -9.26
N TYR A 167 -0.92 5.62 -8.87
CA TYR A 167 0.00 6.53 -9.53
C TYR A 167 1.12 6.93 -8.58
N LEU A 168 2.37 6.84 -9.05
CA LEU A 168 3.51 7.45 -8.38
C LEU A 168 3.69 8.86 -8.95
N VAL A 169 3.62 9.85 -8.09
CA VAL A 169 3.95 11.25 -8.40
C VAL A 169 5.29 11.58 -7.79
N GLY A 170 6.15 12.20 -8.56
CA GLY A 170 7.46 12.60 -8.10
C GLY A 170 8.13 13.62 -9.00
N GLU A 171 9.41 13.89 -8.74
CA GLU A 171 10.22 14.83 -9.49
C GLU A 171 11.42 14.13 -10.13
N TYR A 172 11.65 14.42 -11.39
CA TYR A 172 12.83 14.02 -12.12
C TYR A 172 13.30 15.20 -12.98
N GLN A 173 14.59 15.55 -12.91
CA GLN A 173 15.17 16.68 -13.66
C GLN A 173 14.40 17.99 -13.47
N GLN A 174 13.98 18.28 -12.25
CA GLN A 174 13.22 19.46 -11.85
C GLN A 174 11.78 19.56 -12.42
N GLN A 175 11.29 18.51 -13.04
CA GLN A 175 9.93 18.41 -13.58
C GLN A 175 9.11 17.39 -12.81
N ALA A 176 7.81 17.67 -12.68
CA ALA A 176 6.86 16.70 -12.13
C ALA A 176 6.65 15.53 -13.11
N HIS A 177 6.69 14.33 -12.58
CA HIS A 177 6.45 13.10 -13.33
C HIS A 177 5.36 12.29 -12.64
N VAL A 178 4.55 11.62 -13.45
CA VAL A 178 3.49 10.72 -12.99
C VAL A 178 3.64 9.39 -13.72
N PHE A 179 3.73 8.31 -12.96
CA PHE A 179 3.80 6.95 -13.52
C PHE A 179 2.67 6.10 -12.94
N ARG A 180 2.03 5.29 -13.77
CA ARG A 180 1.19 4.21 -13.26
C ARG A 180 2.06 3.20 -12.54
N LEU A 181 1.66 2.75 -11.37
CA LEU A 181 2.44 1.77 -10.62
C LEU A 181 2.65 0.47 -11.40
N GLU A 182 1.70 0.13 -12.26
CA GLU A 182 1.74 -1.08 -13.11
C GLU A 182 2.84 -1.03 -14.17
N SER A 183 3.22 0.16 -14.63
CA SER A 183 4.28 0.35 -15.61
C SER A 183 5.69 0.34 -14.98
N ILE A 184 5.78 0.40 -13.66
CA ILE A 184 7.06 0.35 -12.95
C ILE A 184 7.50 -1.11 -12.80
N THR A 185 8.57 -1.47 -13.49
CA THR A 185 9.09 -2.84 -13.53
C THR A 185 10.15 -3.11 -12.46
N ASP A 186 10.94 -2.10 -12.09
CA ASP A 186 11.93 -2.22 -11.01
C ASP A 186 12.02 -0.94 -10.19
N VAL A 187 12.37 -1.10 -8.90
CA VAL A 187 12.52 -0.02 -7.93
C VAL A 187 13.72 -0.32 -7.05
N CYS A 188 14.74 0.53 -7.09
CA CYS A 188 15.92 0.44 -6.25
C CYS A 188 15.99 1.62 -5.30
N LEU A 189 16.11 1.34 -3.99
CA LEU A 189 16.35 2.36 -2.97
C LEU A 189 17.79 2.87 -3.07
N THR A 190 17.95 4.18 -3.04
CA THR A 190 19.27 4.80 -2.93
C THR A 190 19.55 5.26 -1.49
N LYS A 191 20.79 5.67 -1.20
CA LYS A 191 21.14 6.26 0.10
C LYS A 191 21.09 7.79 0.11
N ARG A 192 20.68 8.41 -1.01
CA ARG A 192 20.64 9.86 -1.15
C ARG A 192 19.25 10.40 -0.80
N GLN A 193 19.25 11.47 -0.03
CA GLN A 193 18.02 12.19 0.32
C GLN A 193 17.77 13.35 -0.64
N PHE A 194 16.51 13.78 -0.72
CA PHE A 194 16.09 14.96 -1.47
C PHE A 194 15.36 15.95 -0.57
N LEU A 195 15.38 17.22 -0.97
CA LEU A 195 14.61 18.27 -0.31
C LEU A 195 13.25 18.37 -0.97
N CYS A 196 12.20 18.19 -0.17
CA CYS A 196 10.83 18.28 -0.66
C CYS A 196 10.50 19.72 -1.06
N ARG A 197 10.10 19.94 -2.32
CA ARG A 197 9.63 21.24 -2.81
C ARG A 197 8.16 21.41 -2.47
N ARG A 198 7.82 22.44 -1.72
CA ARG A 198 6.44 22.74 -1.29
C ARG A 198 5.46 22.83 -2.47
N GLN A 199 5.89 23.31 -3.62
CA GLN A 199 5.05 23.43 -4.82
C GLN A 199 4.59 22.06 -5.34
N ILE A 200 5.50 21.08 -5.41
CA ILE A 200 5.17 19.72 -5.86
C ILE A 200 4.33 18.99 -4.81
N ASP A 201 4.65 19.16 -3.52
CA ASP A 201 3.86 18.56 -2.45
C ASP A 201 2.42 19.10 -2.43
N ALA A 202 2.26 20.43 -2.60
CA ALA A 202 0.94 21.07 -2.72
C ALA A 202 0.17 20.57 -3.95
N LEU A 203 0.85 20.40 -5.10
CA LEU A 203 0.26 19.88 -6.32
C LEU A 203 -0.34 18.48 -6.11
N THR A 204 0.33 17.62 -5.33
CA THR A 204 -0.17 16.27 -5.06
C THR A 204 -1.46 16.22 -4.24
N ALA A 205 -1.83 17.31 -3.59
CA ALA A 205 -3.08 17.45 -2.83
C ALA A 205 -4.19 18.20 -3.60
N ASP A 206 -3.87 18.74 -4.80
CA ASP A 206 -4.84 19.49 -5.62
C ASP A 206 -5.83 18.52 -6.31
N PRO A 207 -7.15 18.67 -6.09
CA PRO A 207 -8.15 17.83 -6.73
C PRO A 207 -8.15 17.88 -8.27
N HIS A 208 -7.79 19.02 -8.86
CA HIS A 208 -7.70 19.16 -10.33
C HIS A 208 -6.52 18.37 -10.87
N PHE A 209 -5.38 18.42 -10.20
CA PHE A 209 -4.22 17.61 -10.55
C PHE A 209 -4.54 16.11 -10.41
N ILE A 210 -5.17 15.69 -9.31
CA ILE A 210 -5.54 14.27 -9.09
C ILE A 210 -6.44 13.77 -10.21
N ARG A 211 -7.43 14.57 -10.64
CA ARG A 211 -8.31 14.22 -11.78
C ARG A 211 -7.58 14.13 -13.11
N SER A 212 -6.47 14.82 -13.28
CA SER A 212 -5.67 14.79 -14.51
C SER A 212 -4.67 13.62 -14.58
N LEU A 213 -4.47 12.86 -13.49
CA LEU A 213 -3.49 11.77 -13.43
C LEU A 213 -3.59 10.75 -14.58
N PRO A 214 -4.79 10.28 -15.00
CA PRO A 214 -4.90 9.32 -16.11
C PRO A 214 -4.39 9.85 -17.43
N HIS A 215 -4.41 11.18 -17.61
CA HIS A 215 -4.06 11.87 -18.86
C HIS A 215 -2.70 12.58 -18.79
N PHE A 216 -2.02 12.55 -17.65
CA PHE A 216 -0.81 13.35 -17.42
C PHE A 216 0.30 13.05 -18.43
N GLN A 217 0.54 11.80 -18.76
CA GLN A 217 1.56 11.44 -19.76
C GLN A 217 1.21 11.94 -21.16
N TYR A 218 -0.07 11.89 -21.54
CA TYR A 218 -0.55 12.42 -22.81
C TYR A 218 -0.37 13.95 -22.87
N LEU A 219 -0.80 14.66 -21.84
CA LEU A 219 -0.68 16.12 -21.76
C LEU A 219 0.79 16.55 -21.86
N ARG A 220 1.67 15.85 -21.15
CA ARG A 220 3.10 16.12 -21.17
C ARG A 220 3.68 15.93 -22.57
N LYS A 221 3.34 14.83 -23.26
CA LYS A 221 3.81 14.56 -24.62
C LYS A 221 3.38 15.66 -25.59
N VAL A 222 2.12 16.07 -25.54
CA VAL A 222 1.59 17.15 -26.38
C VAL A 222 2.33 18.48 -26.13
N LEU A 223 2.62 18.81 -24.87
CA LEU A 223 3.33 20.04 -24.53
C LEU A 223 4.79 20.03 -24.98
N THR A 224 5.48 18.90 -24.88
CA THR A 224 6.88 18.79 -25.35
C THR A 224 6.98 18.79 -26.89
N ASP A 225 6.01 18.22 -27.60
CA ASP A 225 5.98 18.20 -29.06
C ASP A 225 5.63 19.59 -29.65
N THR A 226 5.11 20.52 -28.85
CA THR A 226 4.74 21.89 -29.27
C THR A 226 5.90 22.89 -29.14
N GLU A 227 6.96 22.52 -28.39
CA GLU A 227 8.17 23.36 -28.18
C GLU A 227 9.30 23.05 -29.16
N THR A 228 9.08 22.17 -30.16
CA THR A 228 10.03 21.80 -31.20
C THR A 228 9.58 22.38 -32.52
#